data_0ffe43d9690188ec1f5bf0d6f7e9bd5c
#
_entry.id   0ffe43d9690188ec1f5bf0d6f7e9bd5c
#
_cell.length_a   1.000
_cell.length_b   1.000
_cell.length_c   1.000
_cell.angle_alpha   90.00
_cell.angle_beta   90.00
_cell.angle_gamma   90.00
#
_symmetry.space_group_name_H-M   'P 1'
#
loop_
_entity.id
_entity.type
_entity.pdbx_description
1 polymer ?
#
loop_
_entity_poly.entity_id
_entity_poly.type
_entity_poly.pdbx_seq_one_letter_code
_entity_poly.pdbx_strand_id
1 'polypeptide(L)'
;MKIAYRIFIFIIGWLLLIYSSVVTAQNSSSLDLLKKDYPLLMEKFGDELKTQKANYLFAIDVSGTMNKYESIVVPAMSQFVESLTDGDNVNIIRFGTEAKVSLGGFSDITAETKTALKQYIQTLYKKDVDLYSNTDLNLLLEEINKQLQIQKNNLTFIFILTDFINDPAKGKALLSDHLCDTHRSHLKARAIGHSMYMYALQLPVTGNNHLGLFRKAIPEDFHFEEFSITSPTALKNWFDRKKAEISLDKFRAIVQRQKQDTQFSIDPKIDIDGNLQLDVKWKPNRLFETISLDEVQLLNANSNFSLDVSKQIPKTISEDKATIEVGKIRHTTIGFHPWKGQIEATGSFPTAYDSELDKLEIGKGGVVANAETNNLLFTFWLPLWLSALLLLLLIIYLWLVFRAASRNVQHKWKINGRISVEYRGRTILEYPVEGEREIGIGREGNPITVTAHNCDWQLKIYQKTFSCLRVWKKPQHKVTMSSGSGFTTSKGEYLPGDITTISKGDFIQVDDFTIFWGE
;
A
#
# COMPACT_ATOMS: atom_id res chain seq x y z
N MET A 1 -61.25 -57.33 28.61
CA MET A 1 -60.71 -57.11 27.20
C MET A 1 -60.90 -55.67 26.66
N LYS A 2 -62.06 -55.04 26.77
CA LYS A 2 -62.29 -53.67 26.23
C LYS A 2 -61.42 -52.56 26.87
N ILE A 3 -61.05 -52.67 28.13
CA ILE A 3 -60.25 -51.64 28.82
C ILE A 3 -58.77 -51.74 28.43
N ALA A 4 -58.23 -52.95 28.30
CA ALA A 4 -56.83 -53.16 27.84
C ALA A 4 -56.58 -52.65 26.39
N TYR A 5 -57.58 -52.83 25.52
CA TYR A 5 -57.53 -52.34 24.14
C TYR A 5 -57.54 -50.80 24.04
N ARG A 6 -58.33 -50.11 24.92
CA ARG A 6 -58.34 -48.65 24.98
C ARG A 6 -57.03 -48.07 25.53
N ILE A 7 -56.42 -48.72 26.53
CA ILE A 7 -55.10 -48.32 27.06
C ILE A 7 -54.00 -48.54 26.01
N PHE A 8 -54.04 -49.61 25.25
CA PHE A 8 -53.07 -49.90 24.19
C PHE A 8 -53.15 -48.87 23.04
N ILE A 9 -54.38 -48.47 22.61
CA ILE A 9 -54.56 -47.43 21.61
C ILE A 9 -54.09 -46.05 22.12
N PHE A 10 -54.32 -45.78 23.41
CA PHE A 10 -53.86 -44.52 24.02
C PHE A 10 -52.33 -44.45 24.10
N ILE A 11 -51.68 -45.55 24.46
CA ILE A 11 -50.20 -45.65 24.49
C ILE A 11 -49.60 -45.54 23.08
N ILE A 12 -50.16 -46.19 22.06
CA ILE A 12 -49.72 -46.04 20.67
C ILE A 12 -49.96 -44.60 20.17
N GLY A 13 -51.08 -43.99 20.49
CA GLY A 13 -51.37 -42.60 20.15
C GLY A 13 -50.36 -41.64 20.81
N TRP A 14 -49.99 -41.87 22.05
CA TRP A 14 -48.98 -41.09 22.76
C TRP A 14 -47.56 -41.33 22.22
N LEU A 15 -47.21 -42.57 21.87
CA LEU A 15 -45.96 -42.91 21.24
C LEU A 15 -45.86 -42.26 19.84
N LEU A 16 -46.91 -42.26 19.06
CA LEU A 16 -46.97 -41.59 17.75
C LEU A 16 -46.90 -40.05 17.89
N LEU A 17 -47.52 -39.46 18.93
CA LEU A 17 -47.38 -38.05 19.24
C LEU A 17 -45.98 -37.66 19.71
N ILE A 18 -45.35 -38.48 20.54
CA ILE A 18 -43.93 -38.29 20.93
C ILE A 18 -43.02 -38.47 19.74
N TYR A 19 -43.28 -39.48 18.89
CA TYR A 19 -42.49 -39.70 17.68
C TYR A 19 -42.66 -38.58 16.67
N SER A 20 -43.88 -38.03 16.50
CA SER A 20 -44.12 -36.88 15.64
C SER A 20 -43.48 -35.60 16.20
N SER A 21 -43.47 -35.39 17.52
CA SER A 21 -42.84 -34.22 18.14
C SER A 21 -41.31 -34.32 18.12
N VAL A 22 -40.72 -35.50 18.21
CA VAL A 22 -39.28 -35.71 18.05
C VAL A 22 -38.86 -35.55 16.60
N VAL A 23 -39.67 -36.01 15.62
CA VAL A 23 -39.40 -35.84 14.19
C VAL A 23 -39.59 -34.39 13.72
N THR A 24 -40.56 -33.65 14.32
CA THR A 24 -40.72 -32.21 14.02
C THR A 24 -39.65 -31.35 14.70
N ALA A 25 -39.08 -31.76 15.83
CA ALA A 25 -37.94 -31.06 16.44
C ALA A 25 -36.61 -31.24 15.66
N GLN A 26 -36.49 -32.29 14.82
CA GLN A 26 -35.33 -32.49 13.94
C GLN A 26 -35.43 -31.77 12.59
N ASN A 27 -36.56 -31.12 12.27
CA ASN A 27 -36.80 -30.45 11.00
C ASN A 27 -36.96 -28.91 11.12
N SER A 28 -36.41 -28.27 12.17
CA SER A 28 -36.12 -26.85 12.07
C SER A 28 -35.12 -26.70 10.92
N SER A 29 -35.51 -26.01 9.85
CA SER A 29 -34.61 -25.85 8.71
C SER A 29 -33.33 -25.19 9.21
N SER A 30 -32.19 -25.55 8.65
CA SER A 30 -30.91 -24.89 8.99
C SER A 30 -30.99 -23.37 8.90
N LEU A 31 -31.89 -22.86 8.05
CA LEU A 31 -32.24 -21.44 7.93
C LEU A 31 -32.94 -20.86 9.18
N ASP A 32 -33.82 -21.63 9.83
CA ASP A 32 -34.52 -21.16 11.04
C ASP A 32 -33.57 -21.06 12.24
N LEU A 33 -32.58 -21.95 12.31
CA LEU A 33 -31.51 -21.87 13.29
C LEU A 33 -30.65 -20.63 13.06
N LEU A 34 -30.25 -20.37 11.81
CA LEU A 34 -29.47 -19.17 11.45
C LEU A 34 -30.24 -17.88 11.76
N LYS A 35 -31.55 -17.81 11.48
CA LYS A 35 -32.39 -16.66 11.84
C LYS A 35 -32.47 -16.42 13.36
N LYS A 36 -32.44 -17.49 14.14
CA LYS A 36 -32.47 -17.41 15.61
C LYS A 36 -31.12 -16.90 16.17
N ASP A 37 -30.02 -17.42 15.66
CA ASP A 37 -28.68 -17.17 16.20
C ASP A 37 -28.06 -15.89 15.63
N TYR A 38 -28.44 -15.48 14.41
CA TYR A 38 -27.90 -14.34 13.65
C TYR A 38 -29.02 -13.49 13.02
N PRO A 39 -29.96 -12.95 13.83
CA PRO A 39 -31.15 -12.29 13.30
C PRO A 39 -30.83 -11.07 12.42
N LEU A 40 -29.89 -10.21 12.84
CA LEU A 40 -29.55 -8.99 12.12
C LEU A 40 -28.80 -9.27 10.81
N LEU A 41 -27.83 -10.16 10.84
CA LEU A 41 -27.10 -10.56 9.65
C LEU A 41 -28.00 -11.34 8.68
N MET A 42 -28.91 -12.17 9.17
CA MET A 42 -29.87 -12.91 8.34
C MET A 42 -30.89 -12.00 7.69
N GLU A 43 -31.32 -10.91 8.34
CA GLU A 43 -32.16 -9.90 7.72
C GLU A 43 -31.43 -9.27 6.51
N LYS A 44 -30.14 -9.02 6.64
CA LYS A 44 -29.32 -8.34 5.62
C LYS A 44 -28.84 -9.27 4.49
N PHE A 45 -28.51 -10.51 4.79
CA PHE A 45 -27.85 -11.46 3.87
C PHE A 45 -28.65 -12.76 3.61
N GLY A 46 -29.80 -12.92 4.22
CA GLY A 46 -30.57 -14.17 4.09
C GLY A 46 -31.02 -14.51 2.65
N ASP A 47 -31.31 -13.51 1.84
CA ASP A 47 -31.65 -13.74 0.43
C ASP A 47 -30.43 -14.13 -0.40
N GLU A 48 -29.26 -13.58 -0.11
CA GLU A 48 -28.01 -13.96 -0.75
C GLU A 48 -27.64 -15.42 -0.40
N LEU A 49 -27.89 -15.84 0.87
CA LEU A 49 -27.69 -17.22 1.29
C LEU A 49 -28.53 -18.21 0.48
N LYS A 50 -29.79 -17.89 0.18
CA LYS A 50 -30.69 -18.75 -0.63
C LYS A 50 -30.16 -18.96 -2.05
N THR A 51 -29.46 -17.96 -2.59
CA THR A 51 -28.92 -18.00 -3.96
C THR A 51 -27.46 -18.42 -4.04
N GLN A 52 -26.77 -18.48 -2.89
CA GLN A 52 -25.34 -18.82 -2.83
C GLN A 52 -25.10 -20.27 -3.28
N LYS A 53 -24.38 -20.42 -4.38
CA LYS A 53 -23.95 -21.70 -4.93
C LYS A 53 -22.54 -22.03 -4.47
N ALA A 54 -22.24 -23.31 -4.40
CA ALA A 54 -20.94 -23.81 -3.97
C ALA A 54 -20.42 -24.91 -4.89
N ASN A 55 -19.11 -25.11 -4.85
CA ASN A 55 -18.45 -26.27 -5.42
C ASN A 55 -18.20 -27.28 -4.31
N TYR A 56 -18.46 -28.55 -4.58
CA TYR A 56 -18.20 -29.66 -3.69
C TYR A 56 -17.20 -30.60 -4.34
N LEU A 57 -16.02 -30.73 -3.76
CA LEU A 57 -14.95 -31.59 -4.22
C LEU A 57 -14.75 -32.73 -3.20
N PHE A 58 -15.06 -33.96 -3.61
CA PHE A 58 -14.81 -35.14 -2.79
C PHE A 58 -13.57 -35.84 -3.30
N ALA A 59 -12.58 -36.01 -2.45
CA ALA A 59 -11.38 -36.78 -2.72
C ALA A 59 -11.44 -38.08 -1.91
N ILE A 60 -11.63 -39.17 -2.59
CA ILE A 60 -11.87 -40.50 -1.96
C ILE A 60 -10.70 -41.40 -2.27
N ASP A 61 -10.04 -41.82 -1.20
CA ASP A 61 -9.01 -42.83 -1.26
C ASP A 61 -9.65 -44.20 -1.55
N VAL A 62 -9.20 -44.84 -2.62
CA VAL A 62 -9.65 -46.18 -3.02
C VAL A 62 -8.52 -47.20 -2.99
N SER A 63 -7.47 -46.92 -2.23
CA SER A 63 -6.39 -47.88 -1.96
C SER A 63 -6.90 -49.14 -1.25
N GLY A 64 -6.10 -50.22 -1.27
CA GLY A 64 -6.53 -51.54 -0.76
C GLY A 64 -6.97 -51.54 0.71
N THR A 65 -6.38 -50.67 1.54
CA THR A 65 -6.76 -50.50 2.96
C THR A 65 -8.14 -49.87 3.13
N MET A 66 -8.63 -49.16 2.10
CA MET A 66 -9.90 -48.41 2.12
C MET A 66 -11.11 -49.24 1.72
N ASN A 67 -10.95 -50.41 1.06
CA ASN A 67 -12.05 -51.25 0.58
C ASN A 67 -13.02 -51.67 1.69
N LYS A 68 -12.53 -51.86 2.92
CA LYS A 68 -13.36 -52.21 4.09
C LYS A 68 -14.37 -51.12 4.48
N TYR A 69 -14.21 -49.90 3.97
CA TYR A 69 -15.09 -48.78 4.24
C TYR A 69 -16.15 -48.55 3.13
N GLU A 70 -16.12 -49.35 2.05
CA GLU A 70 -17.07 -49.24 0.92
C GLU A 70 -18.52 -49.18 1.38
N SER A 71 -18.91 -50.12 2.26
CA SER A 71 -20.28 -50.25 2.77
C SER A 71 -20.79 -49.02 3.54
N ILE A 72 -19.90 -48.06 3.85
CA ILE A 72 -20.20 -46.85 4.61
C ILE A 72 -20.05 -45.62 3.75
N VAL A 73 -18.94 -45.50 3.02
CA VAL A 73 -18.62 -44.35 2.17
C VAL A 73 -19.64 -44.21 1.05
N VAL A 74 -19.97 -45.32 0.38
CA VAL A 74 -20.88 -45.30 -0.77
C VAL A 74 -22.28 -44.81 -0.39
N PRO A 75 -22.96 -45.32 0.63
CA PRO A 75 -24.27 -44.82 1.06
C PRO A 75 -24.21 -43.36 1.55
N ALA A 76 -23.20 -43.00 2.36
CA ALA A 76 -23.09 -41.67 2.93
C ALA A 76 -22.86 -40.59 1.84
N MET A 77 -21.99 -40.85 0.88
CA MET A 77 -21.77 -39.97 -0.24
C MET A 77 -23.01 -39.88 -1.17
N SER A 78 -23.66 -41.00 -1.47
CA SER A 78 -24.87 -41.01 -2.26
C SER A 78 -25.97 -40.14 -1.65
N GLN A 79 -26.15 -40.26 -0.33
CA GLN A 79 -27.10 -39.44 0.43
C GLN A 79 -26.69 -37.95 0.46
N PHE A 80 -25.38 -37.67 0.57
CA PHE A 80 -24.90 -36.30 0.54
C PHE A 80 -25.16 -35.64 -0.83
N VAL A 81 -24.82 -36.32 -1.94
CA VAL A 81 -25.08 -35.83 -3.31
C VAL A 81 -26.57 -35.58 -3.54
N GLU A 82 -27.45 -36.45 -2.99
CA GLU A 82 -28.90 -36.20 -3.09
C GLU A 82 -29.33 -34.91 -2.40
N SER A 83 -28.66 -34.51 -1.33
CA SER A 83 -29.00 -33.31 -0.56
C SER A 83 -28.53 -32.00 -1.20
N LEU A 84 -27.68 -32.04 -2.23
CA LEU A 84 -27.20 -30.86 -2.92
C LEU A 84 -28.33 -30.18 -3.72
N THR A 85 -28.23 -28.88 -3.88
CA THR A 85 -29.25 -28.05 -4.54
C THR A 85 -28.87 -27.75 -5.98
N ASP A 86 -29.88 -27.52 -6.84
CA ASP A 86 -29.66 -27.16 -8.23
C ASP A 86 -28.77 -25.91 -8.36
N GLY A 87 -27.78 -25.99 -9.24
CA GLY A 87 -26.76 -24.96 -9.46
C GLY A 87 -25.55 -25.03 -8.55
N ASP A 88 -25.54 -25.90 -7.52
CA ASP A 88 -24.27 -26.35 -6.90
C ASP A 88 -23.48 -27.15 -7.93
N ASN A 89 -22.16 -27.19 -7.78
CA ASN A 89 -21.26 -28.00 -8.61
C ASN A 89 -20.64 -29.10 -7.78
N VAL A 90 -20.47 -30.27 -8.37
CA VAL A 90 -19.84 -31.39 -7.69
C VAL A 90 -18.79 -32.05 -8.55
N ASN A 91 -17.72 -32.48 -7.93
CA ASN A 91 -16.68 -33.31 -8.52
C ASN A 91 -16.24 -34.37 -7.51
N ILE A 92 -15.92 -35.55 -7.99
CA ILE A 92 -15.40 -36.64 -7.17
C ILE A 92 -14.06 -37.06 -7.76
N ILE A 93 -13.00 -36.95 -6.97
CA ILE A 93 -11.68 -37.48 -7.26
C ILE A 93 -11.57 -38.83 -6.58
N ARG A 94 -11.38 -39.89 -7.34
CA ARG A 94 -10.96 -41.20 -6.88
C ARG A 94 -9.44 -41.27 -6.98
N PHE A 95 -8.76 -41.50 -5.89
CA PHE A 95 -7.31 -41.54 -5.89
C PHE A 95 -6.74 -42.76 -5.14
N GLY A 96 -5.53 -43.10 -5.51
CA GLY A 96 -4.71 -44.15 -4.96
C GLY A 96 -3.34 -44.06 -5.65
N THR A 97 -2.98 -45.05 -6.47
CA THR A 97 -1.79 -45.02 -7.34
C THR A 97 -1.91 -43.95 -8.43
N GLU A 98 -3.15 -43.68 -8.89
CA GLU A 98 -3.53 -42.66 -9.83
C GLU A 98 -4.68 -41.81 -9.27
N ALA A 99 -4.96 -40.66 -9.89
CA ALA A 99 -6.14 -39.87 -9.59
C ALA A 99 -7.05 -39.78 -10.83
N LYS A 100 -8.33 -40.09 -10.65
CA LYS A 100 -9.36 -40.00 -11.72
C LYS A 100 -10.52 -39.17 -11.21
N VAL A 101 -11.01 -38.27 -12.06
CA VAL A 101 -12.15 -37.38 -11.75
C VAL A 101 -13.44 -37.91 -12.34
N SER A 102 -14.56 -37.69 -11.65
CA SER A 102 -15.90 -38.03 -12.14
C SER A 102 -16.30 -37.08 -13.29
N LEU A 103 -17.04 -37.58 -14.24
CA LEU A 103 -17.70 -36.80 -15.32
C LEU A 103 -16.80 -35.75 -16.00
N GLY A 104 -15.46 -35.90 -15.93
CA GLY A 104 -14.51 -34.98 -16.53
C GLY A 104 -14.24 -33.70 -15.74
N GLY A 105 -14.73 -33.56 -14.51
CA GLY A 105 -14.53 -32.41 -13.62
C GLY A 105 -15.80 -31.95 -12.91
N PHE A 106 -15.86 -30.68 -12.54
CA PHE A 106 -17.02 -30.10 -11.88
C PHE A 106 -18.26 -30.11 -12.79
N SER A 107 -19.33 -30.72 -12.30
CA SER A 107 -20.61 -30.82 -12.98
C SER A 107 -21.71 -30.11 -12.20
N ASP A 108 -22.56 -29.35 -12.93
CA ASP A 108 -23.73 -28.69 -12.32
C ASP A 108 -24.71 -29.74 -11.78
N ILE A 109 -25.21 -29.53 -10.56
CA ILE A 109 -26.21 -30.41 -9.96
C ILE A 109 -27.55 -30.24 -10.68
N THR A 110 -27.98 -31.31 -11.31
CA THR A 110 -29.31 -31.52 -11.89
C THR A 110 -29.79 -32.94 -11.50
N ALA A 111 -31.03 -33.28 -11.76
CA ALA A 111 -31.53 -34.63 -11.51
C ALA A 111 -30.73 -35.70 -12.28
N GLU A 112 -30.33 -35.39 -13.51
CA GLU A 112 -29.53 -36.29 -14.35
C GLU A 112 -28.11 -36.48 -13.81
N THR A 113 -27.43 -35.38 -13.46
CA THR A 113 -26.07 -35.45 -12.88
C THR A 113 -26.06 -36.12 -11.51
N LYS A 114 -27.07 -35.94 -10.67
CA LYS A 114 -27.23 -36.68 -9.41
C LYS A 114 -27.29 -38.19 -9.68
N THR A 115 -28.06 -38.60 -10.69
CA THR A 115 -28.17 -40.02 -11.05
C THR A 115 -26.83 -40.57 -11.54
N ALA A 116 -26.14 -39.85 -12.44
CA ALA A 116 -24.83 -40.26 -12.95
C ALA A 116 -23.77 -40.32 -11.82
N LEU A 117 -23.76 -39.35 -10.92
CA LEU A 117 -22.85 -39.33 -9.74
C LEU A 117 -23.11 -40.49 -8.79
N LYS A 118 -24.38 -40.81 -8.52
CA LYS A 118 -24.73 -41.98 -7.70
C LYS A 118 -24.22 -43.28 -8.30
N GLN A 119 -24.39 -43.45 -9.63
CA GLN A 119 -23.82 -44.57 -10.36
C GLN A 119 -22.30 -44.63 -10.25
N TYR A 120 -21.63 -43.49 -10.42
CA TYR A 120 -20.19 -43.40 -10.26
C TYR A 120 -19.75 -43.74 -8.83
N ILE A 121 -20.43 -43.22 -7.80
CA ILE A 121 -20.16 -43.53 -6.39
C ILE A 121 -20.26 -45.03 -6.11
N GLN A 122 -21.22 -45.71 -6.67
CA GLN A 122 -21.36 -47.19 -6.51
C GLN A 122 -20.23 -47.98 -7.18
N THR A 123 -19.45 -47.34 -8.05
CA THR A 123 -18.29 -47.95 -8.73
C THR A 123 -16.96 -47.58 -8.10
N LEU A 124 -16.94 -46.73 -7.05
CA LEU A 124 -15.70 -46.18 -6.44
C LEU A 124 -14.69 -47.27 -6.09
N TYR A 125 -15.13 -48.33 -5.49
CA TYR A 125 -14.29 -49.44 -5.00
C TYR A 125 -14.30 -50.65 -5.93
N LYS A 126 -14.94 -50.59 -7.09
CA LYS A 126 -14.88 -51.67 -8.10
C LYS A 126 -13.47 -51.67 -8.69
N LYS A 127 -12.88 -52.86 -8.74
CA LYS A 127 -11.51 -53.11 -9.14
C LYS A 127 -11.14 -52.57 -10.52
N ASP A 128 -10.44 -51.42 -10.55
CA ASP A 128 -9.42 -51.12 -11.55
C ASP A 128 -8.09 -51.48 -10.92
N VAL A 129 -7.42 -52.49 -11.38
CA VAL A 129 -6.28 -53.17 -10.69
C VAL A 129 -5.16 -52.19 -10.30
N ASP A 130 -4.98 -51.08 -11.07
CA ASP A 130 -3.87 -50.17 -10.88
C ASP A 130 -4.11 -49.05 -9.84
N LEU A 131 -5.36 -48.81 -9.43
CA LEU A 131 -5.71 -47.78 -8.47
C LEU A 131 -5.58 -48.21 -7.00
N TYR A 132 -5.60 -49.50 -6.77
CA TYR A 132 -5.79 -50.07 -5.43
C TYR A 132 -4.51 -50.44 -4.66
N SER A 133 -3.31 -50.24 -5.24
CA SER A 133 -2.09 -50.73 -4.60
C SER A 133 -1.46 -49.74 -3.64
N ASN A 134 -1.58 -48.46 -3.86
CA ASN A 134 -0.84 -47.43 -3.12
C ASN A 134 -1.68 -46.19 -2.89
N THR A 135 -1.28 -45.31 -1.94
CA THR A 135 -1.86 -44.00 -1.70
C THR A 135 -0.81 -42.90 -1.96
N ASP A 136 -1.06 -42.00 -2.92
CA ASP A 136 -0.19 -40.92 -3.27
C ASP A 136 -0.84 -39.57 -2.91
N LEU A 137 -0.44 -39.00 -1.75
CA LEU A 137 -0.95 -37.71 -1.28
C LEU A 137 -0.40 -36.53 -2.07
N ASN A 138 0.77 -36.67 -2.70
CA ASN A 138 1.32 -35.65 -3.58
C ASN A 138 0.45 -35.52 -4.85
N LEU A 139 0.13 -36.64 -5.48
CA LEU A 139 -0.77 -36.70 -6.63
C LEU A 139 -2.17 -36.16 -6.29
N LEU A 140 -2.69 -36.45 -5.09
CA LEU A 140 -3.96 -35.90 -4.62
C LEU A 140 -3.92 -34.37 -4.59
N LEU A 141 -2.87 -33.76 -4.00
CA LEU A 141 -2.73 -32.29 -3.92
C LEU A 141 -2.59 -31.66 -5.31
N GLU A 142 -1.87 -32.31 -6.23
CA GLU A 142 -1.78 -31.88 -7.63
C GLU A 142 -3.15 -31.86 -8.31
N GLU A 143 -3.94 -32.94 -8.15
CA GLU A 143 -5.26 -33.05 -8.75
C GLU A 143 -6.26 -32.07 -8.13
N ILE A 144 -6.23 -31.87 -6.79
CA ILE A 144 -7.03 -30.83 -6.13
C ILE A 144 -6.71 -29.46 -6.73
N ASN A 145 -5.41 -29.08 -6.81
CA ASN A 145 -5.00 -27.80 -7.40
C ASN A 145 -5.50 -27.65 -8.84
N LYS A 146 -5.43 -28.70 -9.65
CA LYS A 146 -5.92 -28.72 -11.03
C LYS A 146 -7.43 -28.54 -11.10
N GLN A 147 -8.19 -29.20 -10.26
CA GLN A 147 -9.64 -29.05 -10.22
C GLN A 147 -10.07 -27.65 -9.73
N LEU A 148 -9.34 -27.06 -8.80
CA LEU A 148 -9.60 -25.68 -8.35
C LEU A 148 -9.35 -24.62 -9.43
N GLN A 149 -8.63 -24.95 -10.52
CA GLN A 149 -8.48 -24.02 -11.67
C GLN A 149 -9.76 -23.84 -12.46
N ILE A 150 -10.63 -24.84 -12.47
CA ILE A 150 -11.86 -24.89 -13.27
C ILE A 150 -13.12 -24.71 -12.44
N GLN A 151 -12.98 -24.31 -11.16
CA GLN A 151 -14.12 -24.06 -10.29
C GLN A 151 -14.99 -22.89 -10.80
N LYS A 152 -16.30 -23.02 -10.66
CA LYS A 152 -17.27 -22.02 -11.16
C LYS A 152 -17.74 -21.05 -10.09
N ASN A 153 -17.89 -21.52 -8.85
CA ASN A 153 -18.41 -20.72 -7.72
C ASN A 153 -17.29 -20.24 -6.81
N ASN A 154 -17.52 -19.12 -6.12
CA ASN A 154 -16.53 -18.53 -5.23
C ASN A 154 -16.41 -19.22 -3.87
N LEU A 155 -17.23 -20.23 -3.62
CA LEU A 155 -17.24 -21.01 -2.39
C LEU A 155 -17.01 -22.47 -2.74
N THR A 156 -16.01 -23.09 -2.09
CA THR A 156 -15.63 -24.47 -2.36
C THR A 156 -15.47 -25.23 -1.06
N PHE A 157 -16.14 -26.38 -1.00
CA PHE A 157 -16.03 -27.38 0.05
C PHE A 157 -15.24 -28.57 -0.46
N ILE A 158 -14.15 -28.92 0.19
CA ILE A 158 -13.27 -30.04 -0.17
C ILE A 158 -13.34 -31.08 0.95
N PHE A 159 -13.77 -32.27 0.63
CA PHE A 159 -13.86 -33.40 1.57
C PHE A 159 -12.84 -34.44 1.17
N ILE A 160 -11.89 -34.73 2.06
CA ILE A 160 -10.83 -35.70 1.81
C ILE A 160 -11.06 -36.88 2.74
N LEU A 161 -11.27 -38.03 2.20
CA LEU A 161 -11.53 -39.26 2.93
C LEU A 161 -10.41 -40.26 2.65
N THR A 162 -9.51 -40.45 3.63
CA THR A 162 -8.33 -41.31 3.53
C THR A 162 -7.80 -41.68 4.92
N ASP A 163 -6.93 -42.69 5.01
CA ASP A 163 -6.17 -42.98 6.21
C ASP A 163 -4.90 -42.14 6.37
N PHE A 164 -4.61 -41.28 5.39
CA PHE A 164 -3.42 -40.43 5.32
C PHE A 164 -2.09 -41.19 5.39
N ILE A 165 -2.07 -42.48 5.02
CA ILE A 165 -0.82 -43.18 4.76
C ILE A 165 -0.33 -42.75 3.39
N ASN A 166 0.88 -42.17 3.30
CA ASN A 166 1.49 -41.79 2.05
C ASN A 166 2.48 -42.87 1.62
N ASP A 167 2.03 -43.71 0.73
CA ASP A 167 2.76 -44.86 0.17
C ASP A 167 2.66 -44.79 -1.39
N PRO A 168 3.33 -43.85 -2.04
CA PRO A 168 3.28 -43.72 -3.50
C PRO A 168 3.96 -44.91 -4.19
N ALA A 169 3.58 -45.18 -5.41
CA ALA A 169 4.19 -46.20 -6.26
C ALA A 169 5.70 -45.98 -6.42
N LYS A 170 6.45 -47.09 -6.61
CA LYS A 170 7.90 -47.03 -6.80
C LYS A 170 8.32 -46.01 -7.87
N GLY A 171 9.21 -45.12 -7.51
CA GLY A 171 9.71 -44.05 -8.42
C GLY A 171 8.90 -42.74 -8.38
N LYS A 172 7.81 -42.68 -7.61
CA LYS A 172 7.09 -41.45 -7.31
C LYS A 172 7.68 -40.74 -6.08
N ALA A 173 7.54 -39.44 -5.99
CA ALA A 173 8.02 -38.64 -4.86
C ALA A 173 7.10 -38.81 -3.65
N LEU A 174 7.67 -39.09 -2.47
CA LEU A 174 6.99 -38.97 -1.19
C LEU A 174 6.68 -37.51 -0.90
N LEU A 175 5.51 -37.24 -0.32
CA LEU A 175 5.21 -35.89 0.20
C LEU A 175 6.29 -35.48 1.22
N SER A 176 6.88 -34.33 1.02
CA SER A 176 7.98 -33.77 1.83
C SER A 176 7.70 -32.30 2.15
N ASP A 177 8.42 -31.71 3.11
CA ASP A 177 8.25 -30.31 3.46
C ASP A 177 8.40 -29.37 2.24
N HIS A 178 9.39 -29.63 1.38
CA HIS A 178 9.59 -28.87 0.15
C HIS A 178 8.40 -28.95 -0.83
N LEU A 179 7.84 -30.16 -1.01
CA LEU A 179 6.65 -30.33 -1.84
C LEU A 179 5.42 -29.70 -1.19
N CYS A 180 5.31 -29.73 0.13
CA CYS A 180 4.24 -29.04 0.85
C CYS A 180 4.27 -27.53 0.61
N ASP A 181 5.44 -26.90 0.62
CA ASP A 181 5.58 -25.45 0.34
C ASP A 181 5.18 -25.13 -1.11
N THR A 182 5.51 -25.99 -2.06
CA THR A 182 5.11 -25.86 -3.46
C THR A 182 3.60 -25.95 -3.60
N HIS A 183 2.97 -26.98 -3.02
CA HIS A 183 1.52 -27.16 -3.04
C HIS A 183 0.79 -26.01 -2.33
N ARG A 184 1.31 -25.55 -1.18
CA ARG A 184 0.75 -24.40 -0.46
C ARG A 184 0.71 -23.17 -1.34
N SER A 185 1.80 -22.88 -2.05
CA SER A 185 1.87 -21.73 -2.97
C SER A 185 0.86 -21.85 -4.09
N HIS A 186 0.72 -23.02 -4.70
CA HIS A 186 -0.25 -23.25 -5.77
C HIS A 186 -1.70 -23.12 -5.25
N LEU A 187 -2.03 -23.72 -4.12
CA LEU A 187 -3.37 -23.66 -3.54
C LEU A 187 -3.72 -22.23 -3.08
N LYS A 188 -2.75 -21.49 -2.51
CA LYS A 188 -2.94 -20.09 -2.14
C LYS A 188 -3.33 -19.23 -3.35
N ALA A 189 -2.70 -19.46 -4.51
CA ALA A 189 -3.07 -18.77 -5.74
C ALA A 189 -4.52 -19.05 -6.18
N ARG A 190 -5.11 -20.21 -5.80
CA ARG A 190 -6.50 -20.57 -6.10
C ARG A 190 -7.52 -20.01 -5.10
N ALA A 191 -7.04 -19.61 -3.91
CA ALA A 191 -7.89 -19.01 -2.88
C ALA A 191 -8.22 -17.54 -3.13
N ILE A 192 -7.52 -16.88 -4.05
CA ILE A 192 -7.73 -15.46 -4.33
C ILE A 192 -9.16 -15.22 -4.84
N GLY A 193 -9.96 -14.48 -4.05
CA GLY A 193 -11.37 -14.22 -4.35
C GLY A 193 -12.32 -15.38 -4.09
N HIS A 194 -11.83 -16.47 -3.46
CA HIS A 194 -12.62 -17.66 -3.14
C HIS A 194 -12.56 -17.98 -1.64
N SER A 195 -13.68 -18.48 -1.11
CA SER A 195 -13.73 -19.05 0.25
C SER A 195 -13.56 -20.57 0.17
N MET A 196 -12.53 -21.10 0.83
CA MET A 196 -12.14 -22.50 0.77
C MET A 196 -12.31 -23.18 2.11
N TYR A 197 -13.11 -24.24 2.15
CA TYR A 197 -13.31 -25.11 3.32
C TYR A 197 -12.79 -26.50 2.99
N MET A 198 -11.88 -27.02 3.79
CA MET A 198 -11.28 -28.31 3.59
C MET A 198 -11.45 -29.18 4.84
N TYR A 199 -12.06 -30.33 4.67
CA TYR A 199 -12.36 -31.30 5.72
C TYR A 199 -11.55 -32.57 5.49
N ALA A 200 -10.59 -32.80 6.37
CA ALA A 200 -9.76 -34.01 6.37
C ALA A 200 -10.40 -35.08 7.25
N LEU A 201 -11.02 -36.08 6.64
CA LEU A 201 -11.70 -37.19 7.28
C LEU A 201 -10.72 -38.35 7.38
N GLN A 202 -10.06 -38.47 8.51
CA GLN A 202 -9.09 -39.52 8.79
C GLN A 202 -9.77 -40.81 9.20
N LEU A 203 -9.58 -41.85 8.41
CA LEU A 203 -10.02 -43.21 8.76
C LEU A 203 -9.04 -43.90 9.71
N PRO A 204 -9.50 -44.88 10.52
CA PRO A 204 -8.63 -45.62 11.46
C PRO A 204 -7.48 -46.29 10.73
N VAL A 205 -6.27 -46.08 11.21
CA VAL A 205 -5.04 -46.65 10.67
C VAL A 205 -4.19 -47.29 11.76
N THR A 206 -3.51 -48.38 11.40
CA THR A 206 -2.45 -48.98 12.21
C THR A 206 -1.11 -48.53 11.63
N GLY A 207 -0.48 -47.51 12.22
CA GLY A 207 0.82 -46.99 11.75
C GLY A 207 0.91 -45.47 11.80
N ASN A 208 2.04 -44.95 11.31
CA ASN A 208 2.25 -43.53 11.20
C ASN A 208 1.47 -42.96 10.02
N ASN A 209 0.69 -41.93 10.26
CA ASN A 209 0.02 -41.18 9.20
C ASN A 209 0.79 -39.89 8.86
N HIS A 210 0.48 -39.33 7.71
CA HIS A 210 1.09 -38.10 7.19
C HIS A 210 0.13 -36.89 7.22
N LEU A 211 -0.91 -36.94 8.03
CA LEU A 211 -1.90 -35.86 8.15
C LEU A 211 -1.24 -34.53 8.55
N GLY A 212 -0.31 -34.55 9.51
CA GLY A 212 0.43 -33.36 9.92
C GLY A 212 1.30 -32.77 8.80
N LEU A 213 1.88 -33.61 7.93
CA LEU A 213 2.62 -33.19 6.77
C LEU A 213 1.67 -32.65 5.68
N PHE A 214 0.55 -33.36 5.45
CA PHE A 214 -0.49 -32.90 4.52
C PHE A 214 -1.03 -31.51 4.91
N ARG A 215 -1.27 -31.26 6.20
CA ARG A 215 -1.71 -29.97 6.72
C ARG A 215 -0.75 -28.84 6.38
N LYS A 216 0.57 -29.07 6.39
CA LYS A 216 1.58 -28.07 5.98
C LYS A 216 1.43 -27.62 4.52
N ALA A 217 0.83 -28.45 3.67
CA ALA A 217 0.57 -28.11 2.27
C ALA A 217 -0.68 -27.22 2.08
N ILE A 218 -1.50 -27.06 3.13
CA ILE A 218 -2.73 -26.28 3.06
C ILE A 218 -2.45 -24.85 3.48
N PRO A 219 -2.88 -23.84 2.68
CA PRO A 219 -2.76 -22.44 3.03
C PRO A 219 -3.53 -22.07 4.29
N GLU A 220 -3.03 -21.09 5.04
CA GLU A 220 -3.70 -20.56 6.23
C GLU A 220 -5.06 -19.90 5.92
N ASP A 221 -5.23 -19.43 4.68
CA ASP A 221 -6.48 -18.83 4.19
C ASP A 221 -7.61 -19.86 4.01
N PHE A 222 -7.30 -21.18 4.06
CA PHE A 222 -8.30 -22.23 4.01
C PHE A 222 -8.84 -22.49 5.41
N HIS A 223 -10.16 -22.58 5.52
CA HIS A 223 -10.75 -23.15 6.73
C HIS A 223 -10.51 -24.66 6.72
N PHE A 224 -9.56 -25.14 7.56
CA PHE A 224 -9.15 -26.53 7.61
C PHE A 224 -9.62 -27.19 8.90
N GLU A 225 -10.44 -28.25 8.77
CA GLU A 225 -10.98 -29.02 9.88
C GLU A 225 -10.57 -30.51 9.76
N GLU A 226 -10.05 -31.07 10.83
CA GLU A 226 -9.68 -32.48 10.94
C GLU A 226 -10.73 -33.26 11.73
N PHE A 227 -11.11 -34.41 11.23
CA PHE A 227 -12.03 -35.29 11.93
C PHE A 227 -11.57 -36.76 11.84
N SER A 228 -11.30 -37.36 12.98
CA SER A 228 -10.95 -38.79 13.07
C SER A 228 -12.21 -39.63 13.12
N ILE A 229 -12.38 -40.54 12.17
CA ILE A 229 -13.49 -41.45 12.06
C ILE A 229 -13.13 -42.71 12.82
N THR A 230 -13.79 -42.93 13.95
CA THR A 230 -13.52 -44.10 14.80
C THR A 230 -14.39 -45.32 14.46
N SER A 231 -15.48 -45.08 13.72
CA SER A 231 -16.42 -46.13 13.34
C SER A 231 -17.24 -45.73 12.10
N PRO A 232 -17.87 -46.72 11.43
CA PRO A 232 -18.83 -46.47 10.36
C PRO A 232 -19.94 -45.50 10.72
N THR A 233 -20.49 -45.65 11.93
CA THR A 233 -21.55 -44.80 12.45
C THR A 233 -21.06 -43.36 12.65
N ALA A 234 -19.80 -43.18 13.09
CA ALA A 234 -19.20 -41.87 13.26
C ALA A 234 -19.10 -41.10 11.92
N LEU A 235 -18.72 -41.78 10.83
CA LEU A 235 -18.68 -41.16 9.48
C LEU A 235 -20.08 -40.73 9.04
N LYS A 236 -21.09 -41.59 9.18
CA LYS A 236 -22.47 -41.24 8.83
C LYS A 236 -22.94 -40.03 9.65
N ASN A 237 -22.77 -40.08 10.98
CA ASN A 237 -23.19 -38.98 11.87
C ASN A 237 -22.45 -37.68 11.54
N TRP A 238 -21.17 -37.77 11.15
CA TRP A 238 -20.42 -36.58 10.69
C TRP A 238 -21.01 -35.99 9.45
N PHE A 239 -21.31 -36.78 8.41
CA PHE A 239 -21.94 -36.27 7.17
C PHE A 239 -23.33 -35.67 7.45
N ASP A 240 -24.14 -36.31 8.30
CA ASP A 240 -25.47 -35.82 8.64
C ASP A 240 -25.40 -34.47 9.38
N ARG A 241 -24.46 -34.32 10.32
CA ARG A 241 -24.19 -33.06 11.00
C ARG A 241 -23.65 -32.02 10.04
N LYS A 242 -22.66 -32.35 9.20
CA LYS A 242 -22.02 -31.40 8.29
C LYS A 242 -23.00 -30.88 7.25
N LYS A 243 -23.98 -31.64 6.80
CA LYS A 243 -25.07 -31.14 5.95
C LYS A 243 -25.83 -29.97 6.61
N ALA A 244 -26.11 -30.09 7.92
CA ALA A 244 -26.76 -29.00 8.64
C ALA A 244 -25.84 -27.78 8.81
N GLU A 245 -24.53 -27.98 8.96
CA GLU A 245 -23.53 -26.92 9.14
C GLU A 245 -23.16 -26.20 7.83
N ILE A 246 -23.31 -26.83 6.67
CA ILE A 246 -22.99 -26.20 5.35
C ILE A 246 -23.72 -24.89 5.14
N SER A 247 -24.96 -24.74 5.61
CA SER A 247 -25.71 -23.50 5.54
C SER A 247 -25.04 -22.40 6.36
N LEU A 248 -24.49 -22.74 7.52
CA LEU A 248 -23.71 -21.82 8.36
C LEU A 248 -22.38 -21.45 7.67
N ASP A 249 -21.70 -22.41 7.08
CA ASP A 249 -20.44 -22.18 6.36
C ASP A 249 -20.67 -21.32 5.11
N LYS A 250 -21.76 -21.55 4.34
CA LYS A 250 -22.18 -20.67 3.24
C LYS A 250 -22.45 -19.25 3.75
N PHE A 251 -23.12 -19.12 4.89
CA PHE A 251 -23.43 -17.84 5.48
C PHE A 251 -22.17 -17.10 5.96
N ARG A 252 -21.28 -17.83 6.67
CA ARG A 252 -19.96 -17.32 7.08
C ARG A 252 -19.16 -16.81 5.86
N ALA A 253 -19.14 -17.56 4.77
CA ALA A 253 -18.42 -17.16 3.55
C ALA A 253 -18.97 -15.89 2.91
N ILE A 254 -20.30 -15.69 2.91
CA ILE A 254 -20.93 -14.45 2.42
C ILE A 254 -20.47 -13.25 3.24
N VAL A 255 -20.58 -13.36 4.57
CA VAL A 255 -20.22 -12.27 5.50
C VAL A 255 -18.72 -11.99 5.45
N GLN A 256 -17.88 -13.03 5.40
CA GLN A 256 -16.43 -12.90 5.32
C GLN A 256 -15.97 -12.21 4.01
N ARG A 257 -16.64 -12.48 2.88
CA ARG A 257 -16.38 -11.79 1.61
C ARG A 257 -16.65 -10.29 1.73
N GLN A 258 -17.75 -9.89 2.38
CA GLN A 258 -18.05 -8.47 2.60
C GLN A 258 -16.92 -7.79 3.40
N LYS A 259 -16.32 -8.49 4.35
CA LYS A 259 -15.16 -7.99 5.11
C LYS A 259 -13.90 -7.85 4.23
N GLN A 260 -13.61 -8.84 3.39
CA GLN A 260 -12.45 -8.83 2.50
C GLN A 260 -12.57 -7.79 1.38
N ASP A 261 -13.77 -7.51 0.90
CA ASP A 261 -14.04 -6.51 -0.14
C ASP A 261 -13.89 -5.07 0.34
N THR A 262 -13.66 -4.87 1.64
CA THR A 262 -13.49 -3.54 2.23
C THR A 262 -12.10 -3.02 1.91
N GLN A 263 -12.04 -1.93 1.14
CA GLN A 263 -10.80 -1.24 0.81
C GLN A 263 -10.64 -0.02 1.70
N PHE A 264 -9.46 0.16 2.26
CA PHE A 264 -9.10 1.33 3.05
C PHE A 264 -7.73 1.84 2.60
N SER A 265 -7.64 3.12 2.32
CA SER A 265 -6.39 3.77 1.95
C SER A 265 -6.34 5.19 2.48
N ILE A 266 -5.14 5.66 2.75
CA ILE A 266 -4.86 7.01 3.22
C ILE A 266 -3.88 7.70 2.27
N ASP A 267 -4.06 9.01 2.11
CA ASP A 267 -3.12 9.88 1.38
C ASP A 267 -2.76 11.06 2.31
N PRO A 268 -1.56 11.04 2.91
CA PRO A 268 -1.16 12.05 3.87
C PRO A 268 -0.75 13.34 3.17
N LYS A 269 -1.26 14.46 3.66
CA LYS A 269 -0.89 15.81 3.26
C LYS A 269 -0.36 16.56 4.48
N ILE A 270 0.78 17.16 4.33
CA ILE A 270 1.39 17.93 5.39
C ILE A 270 1.71 19.31 4.85
N ASP A 271 1.31 20.34 5.59
CA ASP A 271 1.59 21.73 5.22
C ASP A 271 2.96 22.21 5.76
N ILE A 272 3.33 23.43 5.40
CA ILE A 272 4.60 24.06 5.83
C ILE A 272 4.70 24.27 7.34
N ASP A 273 3.57 24.30 8.04
CA ASP A 273 3.50 24.46 9.48
C ASP A 273 3.56 23.11 10.22
N GLY A 274 3.61 22.00 9.48
CA GLY A 274 3.65 20.63 9.99
C GLY A 274 2.27 20.06 10.33
N ASN A 275 1.16 20.71 9.94
CA ASN A 275 -0.17 20.14 10.16
C ASN A 275 -0.39 18.96 9.21
N LEU A 276 -0.72 17.82 9.79
CA LEU A 276 -1.00 16.59 9.08
C LEU A 276 -2.51 16.46 8.81
N GLN A 277 -2.85 16.33 7.55
CA GLN A 277 -4.18 15.97 7.09
C GLN A 277 -4.10 14.63 6.38
N LEU A 278 -5.10 13.78 6.57
CA LEU A 278 -5.25 12.52 5.86
C LEU A 278 -6.48 12.60 4.95
N ASP A 279 -6.27 12.41 3.66
CA ASP A 279 -7.36 12.09 2.75
C ASP A 279 -7.61 10.59 2.88
N VAL A 280 -8.67 10.25 3.59
CA VAL A 280 -9.11 8.86 3.80
C VAL A 280 -10.04 8.48 2.66
N LYS A 281 -9.77 7.34 2.03
CA LYS A 281 -10.64 6.71 1.03
C LYS A 281 -10.95 5.30 1.48
N TRP A 282 -12.22 4.96 1.49
CA TRP A 282 -12.66 3.62 1.82
C TRP A 282 -13.90 3.26 1.00
N LYS A 283 -14.21 1.98 0.92
CA LYS A 283 -15.37 1.52 0.17
C LYS A 283 -16.39 0.96 1.15
N PRO A 284 -17.48 1.70 1.43
CA PRO A 284 -18.58 1.18 2.22
C PRO A 284 -19.22 -0.01 1.51
N ASN A 285 -19.70 -0.97 2.27
CA ASN A 285 -20.41 -2.13 1.76
C ASN A 285 -21.64 -2.44 2.63
N ARG A 286 -22.35 -3.52 2.32
CA ARG A 286 -23.55 -3.88 3.06
C ARG A 286 -23.31 -4.24 4.52
N LEU A 287 -22.10 -4.68 4.90
CA LEU A 287 -21.74 -5.01 6.27
C LEU A 287 -21.22 -3.79 7.03
N PHE A 288 -20.37 -2.98 6.38
CA PHE A 288 -19.71 -1.82 6.97
C PHE A 288 -20.19 -0.54 6.30
N GLU A 289 -20.95 0.27 7.02
CA GLU A 289 -21.51 1.54 6.55
C GLU A 289 -20.71 2.74 7.06
N THR A 290 -19.87 2.52 8.08
CA THR A 290 -19.01 3.53 8.70
C THR A 290 -17.65 2.93 9.03
N ILE A 291 -16.62 3.79 9.01
CA ILE A 291 -15.28 3.45 9.51
C ILE A 291 -14.93 4.42 10.64
N SER A 292 -14.30 3.93 11.69
CA SER A 292 -13.68 4.76 12.72
C SER A 292 -12.17 4.79 12.46
N LEU A 293 -11.60 5.98 12.31
CA LEU A 293 -10.15 6.16 12.35
C LEU A 293 -9.74 6.21 13.82
N ASP A 294 -9.09 5.17 14.31
CA ASP A 294 -8.84 4.97 15.74
C ASP A 294 -7.50 5.53 16.19
N GLU A 295 -6.47 5.33 15.38
CA GLU A 295 -5.12 5.77 15.69
C GLU A 295 -4.34 6.15 14.42
N VAL A 296 -3.46 7.15 14.56
CA VAL A 296 -2.50 7.53 13.52
C VAL A 296 -1.13 7.68 14.16
N GLN A 297 -0.13 7.03 13.58
CA GLN A 297 1.23 7.09 14.10
C GLN A 297 2.28 7.26 12.99
N LEU A 298 3.43 7.79 13.37
CA LEU A 298 4.58 7.93 12.48
C LEU A 298 5.42 6.66 12.57
N LEU A 299 5.61 5.98 11.44
CA LEU A 299 6.54 4.86 11.34
C LEU A 299 7.92 5.35 10.92
N ASN A 300 8.97 4.71 11.42
CA ASN A 300 10.36 5.04 11.11
C ASN A 300 10.77 6.50 11.42
N ALA A 301 9.99 7.19 12.27
CA ALA A 301 10.40 8.48 12.78
C ALA A 301 11.61 8.30 13.72
N ASN A 302 12.68 9.07 13.49
CA ASN A 302 13.72 9.14 14.50
C ASN A 302 13.16 9.83 15.76
N SER A 303 13.78 9.64 16.92
CA SER A 303 13.31 10.15 18.23
C SER A 303 13.08 11.67 18.31
N ASN A 304 13.43 12.39 17.25
CA ASN A 304 13.30 13.85 17.19
C ASN A 304 11.96 14.31 16.59
N PHE A 305 11.17 13.41 15.99
CA PHE A 305 9.85 13.72 15.45
C PHE A 305 8.76 13.14 16.33
N SER A 306 7.72 13.90 16.56
CA SER A 306 6.52 13.47 17.28
C SER A 306 5.28 13.98 16.56
N LEU A 307 4.22 13.19 16.61
CA LEU A 307 2.88 13.59 16.17
C LEU A 307 2.07 13.99 17.39
N ASP A 308 1.66 15.25 17.41
CA ASP A 308 0.71 15.77 18.41
C ASP A 308 -0.70 15.58 17.83
N VAL A 309 -1.32 14.46 18.19
CA VAL A 309 -2.60 14.03 17.61
C VAL A 309 -3.72 14.95 18.09
N SER A 310 -4.57 15.37 17.15
CA SER A 310 -5.77 16.15 17.44
C SER A 310 -6.73 15.37 18.35
N LYS A 311 -7.42 16.07 19.24
CA LYS A 311 -8.48 15.51 20.09
C LYS A 311 -9.70 14.98 19.29
N GLN A 312 -9.70 15.16 17.97
CA GLN A 312 -10.78 14.66 17.09
C GLN A 312 -10.61 13.19 16.71
N ILE A 313 -9.50 12.53 17.06
CA ILE A 313 -9.30 11.09 16.85
C ILE A 313 -9.57 10.38 18.18
N PRO A 314 -10.40 9.31 18.20
CA PRO A 314 -11.02 8.61 17.07
C PRO A 314 -12.14 9.39 16.36
N LYS A 315 -12.24 9.23 15.03
CA LYS A 315 -13.25 9.89 14.19
C LYS A 315 -13.99 8.90 13.30
N THR A 316 -15.31 8.88 13.42
CA THR A 316 -16.16 8.06 12.56
C THR A 316 -16.44 8.78 11.23
N ILE A 317 -16.34 8.05 10.13
CA ILE A 317 -16.51 8.50 8.76
C ILE A 317 -17.60 7.64 8.12
N SER A 318 -18.62 8.27 7.58
CA SER A 318 -19.72 7.61 6.84
C SER A 318 -19.60 7.78 5.33
N GLU A 319 -18.80 8.75 4.87
CA GLU A 319 -18.60 9.04 3.47
C GLU A 319 -17.45 8.17 2.91
N ASP A 320 -17.52 7.84 1.62
CA ASP A 320 -16.48 7.06 0.92
C ASP A 320 -15.12 7.78 0.83
N LYS A 321 -15.13 9.10 1.04
CA LYS A 321 -13.96 9.97 1.08
C LYS A 321 -14.12 11.04 2.15
N ALA A 322 -13.10 11.24 2.94
CA ALA A 322 -13.06 12.31 3.94
C ALA A 322 -11.65 12.85 4.10
N THR A 323 -11.52 14.17 4.28
CA THR A 323 -10.27 14.79 4.70
C THR A 323 -10.33 15.03 6.20
N ILE A 324 -9.36 14.50 6.92
CA ILE A 324 -9.31 14.56 8.40
C ILE A 324 -8.06 15.29 8.82
N GLU A 325 -8.23 16.27 9.67
CA GLU A 325 -7.12 16.93 10.36
C GLU A 325 -6.66 16.04 11.54
N VAL A 326 -5.48 15.45 11.40
CA VAL A 326 -4.95 14.48 12.36
C VAL A 326 -4.24 15.15 13.51
N GLY A 327 -3.47 16.19 13.23
CA GLY A 327 -2.66 16.87 14.22
C GLY A 327 -1.45 17.54 13.63
N LYS A 328 -0.44 17.76 14.46
CA LYS A 328 0.77 18.48 14.07
C LYS A 328 2.03 17.64 14.29
N ILE A 329 2.85 17.52 13.25
CA ILE A 329 4.18 16.93 13.36
C ILE A 329 5.12 17.98 13.93
N ARG A 330 5.76 17.66 15.03
CA ARG A 330 6.73 18.52 15.71
C ARG A 330 8.13 17.91 15.68
N HIS A 331 9.12 18.78 15.67
CA HIS A 331 10.51 18.42 15.84
C HIS A 331 11.06 19.02 17.12
N THR A 332 11.88 18.28 17.86
CA THR A 332 12.39 18.70 19.18
C THR A 332 13.64 19.56 19.08
N THR A 333 14.33 19.57 17.94
CA THR A 333 15.56 20.35 17.74
C THR A 333 15.35 21.50 16.75
N ILE A 334 16.15 22.57 16.92
CA ILE A 334 16.09 23.77 16.07
C ILE A 334 16.80 23.47 14.75
N GLY A 335 16.20 23.84 13.61
CA GLY A 335 16.83 23.76 12.29
C GLY A 335 15.94 23.22 11.20
N PHE A 336 16.54 22.95 10.04
CA PHE A 336 15.91 22.28 8.92
C PHE A 336 16.04 20.77 9.08
N HIS A 337 14.92 20.10 9.24
CA HIS A 337 14.88 18.66 9.42
C HIS A 337 14.05 18.04 8.29
N PRO A 338 14.69 17.55 7.23
CA PRO A 338 13.98 16.82 6.22
C PRO A 338 13.44 15.53 6.83
N TRP A 339 12.13 15.35 6.77
CA TRP A 339 11.50 14.11 7.19
C TRP A 339 10.94 13.38 5.98
N LYS A 340 11.42 12.16 5.80
CA LYS A 340 10.82 11.18 4.89
C LYS A 340 10.36 10.02 5.78
N GLY A 341 9.07 9.90 5.98
CA GLY A 341 8.51 8.91 6.90
C GLY A 341 7.29 8.24 6.31
N GLN A 342 6.91 7.18 6.97
CA GLN A 342 5.67 6.48 6.72
C GLN A 342 4.67 6.85 7.81
N ILE A 343 3.41 6.99 7.42
CA ILE A 343 2.29 7.18 8.33
C ILE A 343 1.48 5.90 8.31
N GLU A 344 1.22 5.37 9.48
CA GLU A 344 0.29 4.28 9.70
C GLU A 344 -0.99 4.82 10.29
N ALA A 345 -2.12 4.43 9.71
CA ALA A 345 -3.44 4.70 10.26
C ALA A 345 -4.16 3.39 10.52
N THR A 346 -4.64 3.21 11.73
CA THR A 346 -5.48 2.08 12.11
C THR A 346 -6.92 2.52 12.20
N GLY A 347 -7.80 1.68 11.69
CA GLY A 347 -9.24 1.93 11.75
C GLY A 347 -10.01 0.67 12.12
N SER A 348 -11.19 0.88 12.66
CA SER A 348 -12.16 -0.18 12.94
C SER A 348 -13.48 0.11 12.24
N PHE A 349 -14.28 -0.94 12.04
CA PHE A 349 -15.60 -0.83 11.46
C PHE A 349 -16.65 -1.06 12.55
N PRO A 350 -17.12 -0.01 13.24
CA PRO A 350 -18.18 -0.16 14.23
C PRO A 350 -19.47 -0.59 13.52
N THR A 351 -20.06 -1.70 13.97
CA THR A 351 -21.28 -2.22 13.39
C THR A 351 -22.27 -2.66 14.46
N ALA A 352 -23.57 -2.66 14.12
CA ALA A 352 -24.59 -3.27 14.96
C ALA A 352 -24.49 -4.81 15.01
N TYR A 353 -23.65 -5.39 14.15
CA TYR A 353 -23.49 -6.85 13.96
C TYR A 353 -22.34 -7.44 14.76
N ASP A 354 -21.59 -6.65 15.53
CA ASP A 354 -20.35 -7.10 16.21
C ASP A 354 -20.53 -8.39 17.01
N SER A 355 -21.64 -8.53 17.76
CA SER A 355 -21.88 -9.74 18.53
C SER A 355 -22.18 -10.98 17.67
N GLU A 356 -22.78 -10.78 16.49
CA GLU A 356 -23.06 -11.87 15.55
C GLU A 356 -21.81 -12.24 14.74
N LEU A 357 -20.97 -11.25 14.41
CA LEU A 357 -19.68 -11.47 13.77
C LEU A 357 -18.71 -12.26 14.66
N ASP A 358 -18.69 -11.96 15.96
CA ASP A 358 -17.90 -12.71 16.94
C ASP A 358 -18.37 -14.17 17.05
N LYS A 359 -19.68 -14.41 17.04
CA LYS A 359 -20.25 -15.78 17.02
C LYS A 359 -19.92 -16.54 15.73
N LEU A 360 -19.79 -15.84 14.60
CA LEU A 360 -19.37 -16.42 13.33
C LEU A 360 -17.85 -16.64 13.24
N GLU A 361 -17.09 -16.25 14.28
CA GLU A 361 -15.62 -16.29 14.29
C GLU A 361 -14.95 -15.46 13.19
N ILE A 362 -15.68 -14.46 12.65
CA ILE A 362 -15.17 -13.54 11.63
C ILE A 362 -14.35 -12.42 12.27
N GLY A 363 -14.62 -12.14 13.55
CA GLY A 363 -13.99 -11.08 14.33
C GLY A 363 -14.37 -9.67 13.86
N LYS A 364 -14.09 -8.69 14.69
CA LYS A 364 -14.33 -7.27 14.36
C LYS A 364 -13.44 -6.87 13.20
N GLY A 365 -13.99 -6.07 12.29
CA GLY A 365 -13.22 -5.53 11.19
C GLY A 365 -12.22 -4.49 11.70
N GLY A 366 -10.92 -4.78 11.57
CA GLY A 366 -9.85 -3.80 11.70
C GLY A 366 -9.10 -3.67 10.38
N VAL A 367 -8.66 -2.48 10.05
CA VAL A 367 -7.84 -2.20 8.86
C VAL A 367 -6.64 -1.38 9.26
N VAL A 368 -5.53 -1.64 8.58
CA VAL A 368 -4.30 -0.86 8.71
C VAL A 368 -3.94 -0.37 7.32
N ALA A 369 -3.69 0.91 7.19
CA ALA A 369 -3.18 1.51 5.96
C ALA A 369 -1.86 2.22 6.24
N ASN A 370 -0.88 1.93 5.41
CA ASN A 370 0.42 2.58 5.43
C ASN A 370 0.56 3.46 4.19
N ALA A 371 1.01 4.68 4.37
CA ALA A 371 1.31 5.58 3.26
C ALA A 371 2.67 6.25 3.47
N GLU A 372 3.42 6.36 2.39
CA GLU A 372 4.65 7.15 2.39
C GLU A 372 4.30 8.62 2.11
N THR A 373 4.95 9.52 2.85
CA THR A 373 4.87 10.93 2.53
C THR A 373 5.83 11.23 1.38
N ASN A 374 5.28 11.52 0.21
CA ASN A 374 6.08 11.89 -0.97
C ASN A 374 6.70 13.29 -0.88
N ASN A 375 6.27 14.10 0.07
CA ASN A 375 6.75 15.46 0.24
C ASN A 375 7.83 15.50 1.31
N LEU A 376 9.03 15.93 0.92
CA LEU A 376 10.07 16.37 1.83
C LEU A 376 9.53 17.57 2.63
N LEU A 377 9.05 17.31 3.83
CA LEU A 377 8.70 18.37 4.76
C LEU A 377 9.94 18.91 5.39
N PHE A 378 10.15 20.16 5.11
CA PHE A 378 11.06 20.97 5.93
C PHE A 378 10.24 21.56 7.06
N THR A 379 10.16 20.89 8.19
CA THR A 379 9.68 21.54 9.40
C THR A 379 10.78 22.47 9.89
N PHE A 380 10.63 23.74 9.56
CA PHE A 380 11.52 24.78 10.05
C PHE A 380 10.96 25.25 11.40
N TRP A 381 11.48 24.70 12.48
CA TRP A 381 11.12 25.19 13.80
C TRP A 381 12.09 26.28 14.25
N LEU A 382 11.69 27.52 14.12
CA LEU A 382 12.40 28.65 14.68
C LEU A 382 11.58 29.23 15.82
N PRO A 383 12.09 29.29 17.05
CA PRO A 383 11.39 29.98 18.13
C PRO A 383 11.09 31.42 17.72
N LEU A 384 9.90 31.91 18.03
CA LEU A 384 9.43 33.25 17.65
C LEU A 384 10.45 34.34 18.02
N TRP A 385 11.13 34.22 19.15
CA TRP A 385 12.15 35.16 19.57
C TRP A 385 13.41 35.12 18.68
N LEU A 386 13.79 33.93 18.16
CA LEU A 386 14.95 33.77 17.27
C LEU A 386 14.64 34.28 15.88
N SER A 387 13.42 34.04 15.37
CA SER A 387 12.97 34.62 14.10
C SER A 387 12.88 36.13 14.15
N ALA A 388 12.42 36.71 15.26
CA ALA A 388 12.40 38.13 15.49
C ALA A 388 13.82 38.72 15.56
N LEU A 389 14.76 38.02 16.22
CA LEU A 389 16.16 38.41 16.27
C LEU A 389 16.82 38.42 14.88
N LEU A 390 16.60 37.37 14.09
CA LEU A 390 17.12 37.28 12.70
C LEU A 390 16.54 38.38 11.81
N LEU A 391 15.25 38.68 11.94
CA LEU A 391 14.60 39.76 11.23
C LEU A 391 15.20 41.12 11.63
N LEU A 392 15.42 41.35 12.94
CA LEU A 392 16.06 42.54 13.45
C LEU A 392 17.50 42.71 12.91
N LEU A 393 18.28 41.64 12.93
CA LEU A 393 19.64 41.64 12.36
C LEU A 393 19.62 41.91 10.85
N LEU A 394 18.65 41.36 10.11
CA LEU A 394 18.46 41.65 8.69
C LEU A 394 18.12 43.12 8.46
N ILE A 395 17.23 43.71 9.26
CA ILE A 395 16.85 45.13 9.17
C ILE A 395 18.07 46.01 9.49
N ILE A 396 18.83 45.69 10.53
CA ILE A 396 20.06 46.41 10.88
C ILE A 396 21.08 46.30 9.76
N TYR A 397 21.26 45.14 9.16
CA TYR A 397 22.14 44.91 8.03
C TYR A 397 21.73 45.75 6.82
N LEU A 398 20.45 45.71 6.46
CA LEU A 398 19.90 46.50 5.36
C LEU A 398 20.04 48.03 5.60
N TRP A 399 19.82 48.46 6.86
CA TRP A 399 20.01 49.85 7.25
C TRP A 399 21.49 50.29 7.15
N LEU A 400 22.42 49.45 7.59
CA LEU A 400 23.85 49.69 7.45
C LEU A 400 24.29 49.77 5.97
N VAL A 401 23.77 48.86 5.14
CA VAL A 401 24.00 48.84 3.67
C VAL A 401 23.46 50.10 3.05
N PHE A 402 22.22 50.48 3.39
CA PHE A 402 21.59 51.70 2.87
C PHE A 402 22.35 52.96 3.33
N ARG A 403 22.74 53.03 4.59
CA ARG A 403 23.54 54.16 5.15
C ARG A 403 24.92 54.24 4.50
N ALA A 404 25.58 53.13 4.27
CA ALA A 404 26.86 53.07 3.58
C ALA A 404 26.71 53.50 2.09
N ALA A 405 25.66 53.02 1.43
CA ALA A 405 25.34 53.42 0.07
C ALA A 405 25.02 54.93 -0.07
N SER A 406 24.20 55.47 0.82
CA SER A 406 23.83 56.87 0.82
C SER A 406 25.02 57.82 1.11
N ARG A 407 25.92 57.44 2.03
CA ARG A 407 27.15 58.22 2.27
C ARG A 407 28.14 58.19 1.11
N ASN A 408 28.21 57.08 0.40
CA ASN A 408 29.13 56.91 -0.71
C ASN A 408 28.63 57.59 -1.99
N VAL A 409 27.32 57.72 -2.18
CA VAL A 409 26.71 58.36 -3.37
C VAL A 409 26.93 59.88 -3.37
N GLN A 410 27.12 60.51 -2.19
CA GLN A 410 27.16 61.99 -2.15
C GLN A 410 28.55 62.62 -2.31
N HIS A 411 29.68 62.00 -1.89
CA HIS A 411 30.95 62.76 -1.85
C HIS A 411 32.25 62.06 -2.27
N LYS A 412 32.34 60.74 -2.41
CA LYS A 412 33.63 60.05 -2.63
C LYS A 412 33.85 59.40 -4.01
N TRP A 413 32.85 59.44 -4.84
CA TRP A 413 32.84 58.61 -6.08
C TRP A 413 32.98 59.46 -7.34
N LYS A 414 33.08 60.74 -7.21
CA LYS A 414 33.24 61.68 -8.31
C LYS A 414 34.72 61.83 -8.64
N ILE A 415 35.02 61.99 -9.92
CA ILE A 415 36.36 62.34 -10.37
C ILE A 415 36.59 63.78 -9.96
N ASN A 416 37.53 63.99 -9.09
CA ASN A 416 37.92 65.31 -8.62
C ASN A 416 39.42 65.47 -8.77
N GLY A 417 39.88 66.71 -8.96
CA GLY A 417 41.28 67.04 -9.08
C GLY A 417 41.57 67.78 -10.37
N ARG A 418 42.78 67.68 -10.85
CA ARG A 418 43.22 68.35 -12.06
C ARG A 418 43.69 67.28 -13.06
N ILE A 419 43.28 67.38 -14.28
CA ILE A 419 43.81 66.61 -15.40
C ILE A 419 44.71 67.53 -16.21
N SER A 420 45.97 67.17 -16.32
CA SER A 420 46.94 67.84 -17.19
C SER A 420 47.32 66.96 -18.37
N VAL A 421 47.36 67.52 -19.50
CA VAL A 421 47.77 66.89 -20.76
C VAL A 421 49.08 67.49 -21.21
N GLU A 422 50.09 66.70 -21.35
CA GLU A 422 51.41 67.04 -21.86
C GLU A 422 51.62 66.49 -23.26
N TYR A 423 52.27 67.19 -24.08
CA TYR A 423 52.76 66.76 -25.38
C TYR A 423 54.27 66.87 -25.40
N ARG A 424 54.97 65.75 -25.63
CA ARG A 424 56.44 65.67 -25.62
C ARG A 424 57.07 66.43 -24.44
N GLY A 425 56.50 66.23 -23.23
CA GLY A 425 56.99 66.75 -21.96
C GLY A 425 56.68 68.22 -21.72
N ARG A 426 55.82 68.88 -22.54
CA ARG A 426 55.29 70.23 -22.28
C ARG A 426 53.81 70.19 -22.00
N THR A 427 53.37 70.73 -20.89
CA THR A 427 51.95 70.87 -20.55
C THR A 427 51.26 71.76 -21.57
N ILE A 428 50.29 71.23 -22.28
CA ILE A 428 49.50 71.89 -23.31
C ILE A 428 48.10 72.27 -22.81
N LEU A 429 47.58 71.54 -21.79
CA LEU A 429 46.26 71.76 -21.28
C LEU A 429 46.22 71.35 -19.80
N GLU A 430 45.57 72.18 -18.96
CA GLU A 430 45.18 71.84 -17.61
C GLU A 430 43.68 72.09 -17.46
N TYR A 431 43.00 71.07 -16.90
CA TYR A 431 41.55 71.13 -16.71
C TYR A 431 41.17 70.75 -15.30
N PRO A 432 40.52 71.62 -14.53
CA PRO A 432 40.03 71.28 -13.19
C PRO A 432 38.78 70.40 -13.32
N VAL A 433 38.75 69.31 -12.58
CA VAL A 433 37.62 68.41 -12.60
C VAL A 433 36.94 68.47 -11.24
N GLU A 434 35.68 68.82 -11.24
CA GLU A 434 34.89 68.90 -9.98
C GLU A 434 33.62 68.09 -10.10
N GLY A 435 33.66 66.90 -9.53
CA GLY A 435 32.44 66.13 -9.34
C GLY A 435 31.86 65.42 -10.53
N GLU A 436 32.69 65.14 -11.53
CA GLU A 436 32.27 64.43 -12.75
C GLU A 436 32.17 62.90 -12.51
N ARG A 437 31.23 62.25 -13.19
CA ARG A 437 31.10 60.77 -13.18
C ARG A 437 31.96 60.11 -14.26
N GLU A 438 32.14 60.81 -15.33
CA GLU A 438 32.96 60.41 -16.46
C GLU A 438 33.55 61.64 -17.16
N ILE A 439 34.73 61.48 -17.67
CA ILE A 439 35.42 62.54 -18.40
C ILE A 439 35.98 61.93 -19.66
N GLY A 440 35.64 62.52 -20.77
CA GLY A 440 36.24 62.23 -22.06
C GLY A 440 37.40 63.18 -22.31
N ILE A 441 38.50 62.67 -22.82
CA ILE A 441 39.70 63.41 -23.18
C ILE A 441 40.08 63.03 -24.62
N GLY A 442 40.38 63.97 -25.47
CA GLY A 442 40.83 63.65 -26.80
C GLY A 442 40.31 64.65 -27.86
N ARG A 443 39.95 64.12 -29.02
CA ARG A 443 39.48 64.92 -30.18
C ARG A 443 38.25 65.76 -29.86
N GLU A 444 37.87 66.62 -30.77
CA GLU A 444 36.75 67.53 -30.68
C GLU A 444 35.43 66.85 -30.26
N GLY A 445 34.67 67.44 -29.34
CA GLY A 445 33.43 66.90 -28.79
C GLY A 445 33.57 66.25 -27.40
N ASN A 446 34.75 66.16 -26.84
CA ASN A 446 34.97 65.72 -25.48
C ASN A 446 35.03 66.90 -24.49
N PRO A 447 34.65 66.74 -23.21
CA PRO A 447 34.79 67.77 -22.20
C PRO A 447 36.20 68.34 -22.09
N ILE A 448 37.22 67.51 -22.28
CA ILE A 448 38.62 67.95 -22.40
C ILE A 448 39.08 67.72 -23.83
N THR A 449 38.99 68.77 -24.63
CA THR A 449 39.33 68.71 -26.04
C THR A 449 40.82 69.09 -26.25
N VAL A 450 41.57 68.18 -26.87
CA VAL A 450 42.97 68.38 -27.24
C VAL A 450 43.00 68.82 -28.69
N THR A 451 43.05 70.06 -28.93
CA THR A 451 43.01 70.63 -30.29
C THR A 451 44.40 70.72 -30.98
N ALA A 452 45.45 70.52 -30.24
CA ALA A 452 46.82 70.52 -30.72
C ALA A 452 47.25 69.18 -31.33
N HIS A 453 48.02 69.27 -32.46
CA HIS A 453 48.78 68.11 -32.98
C HIS A 453 47.97 66.95 -33.53
N ASN A 454 46.82 67.12 -34.20
CA ASN A 454 46.00 66.11 -34.88
C ASN A 454 45.67 64.92 -33.97
N CYS A 455 45.13 65.22 -32.78
CA CYS A 455 44.67 64.20 -31.86
C CYS A 455 43.52 63.38 -32.47
N ASP A 456 43.73 62.09 -32.78
CA ASP A 456 42.72 61.20 -33.38
C ASP A 456 42.19 60.16 -32.38
N TRP A 457 42.69 60.20 -31.17
CA TRP A 457 42.30 59.33 -30.10
C TRP A 457 41.23 59.93 -29.19
N GLN A 458 40.50 59.00 -28.50
CA GLN A 458 39.49 59.36 -27.51
C GLN A 458 39.60 58.47 -26.32
N LEU A 459 39.84 59.03 -25.17
CA LEU A 459 40.02 58.32 -23.91
C LEU A 459 38.90 58.74 -22.95
N LYS A 460 38.40 57.80 -22.19
CA LYS A 460 37.34 58.01 -21.20
C LYS A 460 37.77 57.52 -19.85
N ILE A 461 37.78 58.40 -18.87
CA ILE A 461 37.93 58.07 -17.47
C ILE A 461 36.55 58.03 -16.86
N TYR A 462 36.14 56.95 -16.27
CA TYR A 462 34.82 56.81 -15.65
C TYR A 462 34.86 56.01 -14.38
N GLN A 463 33.86 56.26 -13.56
CA GLN A 463 33.66 55.50 -12.37
C GLN A 463 32.90 54.22 -12.68
N LYS A 464 33.38 53.06 -12.19
CA LYS A 464 32.63 51.80 -12.30
C LYS A 464 31.34 51.88 -11.50
N THR A 465 30.19 51.60 -12.13
CA THR A 465 28.91 51.49 -11.45
C THR A 465 28.96 50.43 -10.35
N PHE A 466 28.46 50.79 -9.20
CA PHE A 466 28.55 50.01 -7.99
C PHE A 466 27.55 48.85 -7.96
N SER A 467 27.96 47.65 -7.55
CA SER A 467 27.09 46.54 -7.16
C SER A 467 26.89 46.58 -5.66
N CYS A 468 25.65 46.57 -5.19
CA CYS A 468 25.29 46.63 -3.77
C CYS A 468 25.97 45.55 -2.91
N LEU A 469 26.50 44.50 -3.51
CA LEU A 469 27.20 43.41 -2.81
C LEU A 469 28.67 43.72 -2.48
N ARG A 470 29.22 44.88 -2.87
CA ARG A 470 30.63 45.24 -2.68
C ARG A 470 30.84 46.55 -1.94
N VAL A 471 30.00 46.83 -0.94
CA VAL A 471 30.02 48.08 -0.14
C VAL A 471 31.38 48.39 0.50
N TRP A 472 32.20 47.37 0.71
CA TRP A 472 33.45 47.46 1.46
C TRP A 472 34.71 47.68 0.61
N LYS A 473 34.61 47.69 -0.72
CA LYS A 473 35.77 47.94 -1.58
C LYS A 473 35.90 49.43 -1.90
N LYS A 474 37.13 49.95 -1.82
CA LYS A 474 37.44 51.33 -2.22
C LYS A 474 37.00 51.53 -3.69
N PRO A 475 36.44 52.69 -4.01
CA PRO A 475 36.07 53.02 -5.38
C PRO A 475 37.27 52.97 -6.32
N GLN A 476 37.08 52.42 -7.50
CA GLN A 476 38.10 52.34 -8.52
C GLN A 476 37.61 53.13 -9.74
N HIS A 477 38.42 54.05 -10.18
CA HIS A 477 38.21 54.72 -11.47
C HIS A 477 38.79 53.81 -12.56
N LYS A 478 38.12 53.80 -13.67
CA LYS A 478 38.54 53.03 -14.85
C LYS A 478 38.80 53.94 -16.00
N VAL A 479 39.76 53.53 -16.82
CA VAL A 479 40.05 54.18 -18.09
C VAL A 479 39.86 53.19 -19.22
N THR A 480 39.33 53.69 -20.32
CA THR A 480 39.22 52.96 -21.60
C THR A 480 39.44 53.94 -22.75
N MET A 481 39.93 53.44 -23.84
CA MET A 481 40.08 54.18 -25.09
C MET A 481 39.02 53.71 -26.09
N SER A 482 38.30 54.63 -26.69
CA SER A 482 37.29 54.32 -27.72
C SER A 482 37.81 54.42 -29.15
N SER A 483 38.88 55.19 -29.37
CA SER A 483 39.56 55.29 -30.65
C SER A 483 41.02 55.65 -30.46
N GLY A 484 41.91 55.21 -31.34
CA GLY A 484 43.36 55.46 -31.27
C GLY A 484 44.18 54.16 -31.41
N SER A 485 45.51 54.27 -31.25
CA SER A 485 46.46 53.15 -31.37
C SER A 485 46.58 52.26 -30.12
N GLY A 486 46.06 52.71 -29.00
CA GLY A 486 46.18 52.11 -27.67
C GLY A 486 46.72 53.09 -26.64
N PHE A 487 46.84 52.67 -25.38
CA PHE A 487 47.34 53.51 -24.31
C PHE A 487 48.16 52.72 -23.29
N THR A 488 49.10 53.35 -22.66
CA THR A 488 49.97 52.77 -21.65
C THR A 488 49.71 53.45 -20.30
N THR A 489 49.70 52.71 -19.22
CA THR A 489 49.61 53.22 -17.83
C THR A 489 50.76 52.63 -17.01
N SER A 490 50.89 53.04 -15.76
CA SER A 490 51.82 52.41 -14.78
C SER A 490 51.64 50.90 -14.64
N LYS A 491 50.51 50.34 -15.13
CA LYS A 491 50.15 48.90 -15.01
C LYS A 491 50.36 48.09 -16.29
N GLY A 492 50.67 48.72 -17.39
CA GLY A 492 50.92 48.04 -18.68
C GLY A 492 50.32 48.73 -19.88
N GLU A 493 50.43 48.10 -21.04
CA GLU A 493 49.90 48.57 -22.33
C GLU A 493 48.52 47.97 -22.61
N TYR A 494 47.62 48.76 -23.21
CA TYR A 494 46.22 48.40 -23.45
C TYR A 494 45.80 48.81 -24.87
N LEU A 495 45.01 47.97 -25.49
CA LEU A 495 44.45 48.23 -26.81
C LEU A 495 43.13 49.06 -26.71
N PRO A 496 42.66 49.68 -27.78
CA PRO A 496 41.34 50.32 -27.81
C PRO A 496 40.26 49.30 -27.43
N GLY A 497 39.38 49.68 -26.50
CA GLY A 497 38.34 48.81 -25.93
C GLY A 497 38.74 48.14 -24.63
N ASP A 498 40.01 48.00 -24.32
CA ASP A 498 40.49 47.51 -23.04
C ASP A 498 40.12 48.48 -21.89
N ILE A 499 39.96 47.88 -20.70
CA ILE A 499 39.59 48.62 -19.50
C ILE A 499 40.61 48.32 -18.39
N THR A 500 41.23 49.35 -17.88
CA THR A 500 42.12 49.23 -16.73
C THR A 500 41.71 50.19 -15.60
N THR A 501 42.27 49.96 -14.40
CA THR A 501 42.03 50.85 -13.24
C THR A 501 43.12 51.90 -13.16
N ILE A 502 42.68 53.15 -12.88
CA ILE A 502 43.56 54.31 -12.68
C ILE A 502 43.27 54.96 -11.33
N SER A 503 44.25 55.56 -10.73
CA SER A 503 44.18 56.30 -9.45
C SER A 503 44.76 57.68 -9.63
N LYS A 504 44.44 58.61 -8.72
CA LYS A 504 45.13 59.88 -8.66
C LYS A 504 46.65 59.67 -8.53
N GLY A 505 47.41 60.41 -9.28
CA GLY A 505 48.87 60.28 -9.36
C GLY A 505 49.35 59.30 -10.45
N ASP A 506 48.45 58.54 -11.08
CA ASP A 506 48.78 57.72 -12.23
C ASP A 506 48.84 58.54 -13.52
N PHE A 507 49.63 58.10 -14.49
CA PHE A 507 49.70 58.69 -15.82
C PHE A 507 49.08 57.74 -16.85
N ILE A 508 48.58 58.32 -17.94
CA ILE A 508 48.14 57.59 -19.14
C ILE A 508 48.90 58.17 -20.29
N GLN A 509 49.64 57.34 -21.00
CA GLN A 509 50.36 57.74 -22.21
C GLN A 509 49.62 57.22 -23.44
N VAL A 510 49.41 58.14 -24.38
CA VAL A 510 48.78 57.86 -25.67
C VAL A 510 49.64 58.54 -26.73
N ASP A 511 50.31 57.77 -27.57
CA ASP A 511 51.33 58.23 -28.53
C ASP A 511 52.35 59.22 -27.88
N ASP A 512 52.47 60.45 -28.36
CA ASP A 512 53.36 61.48 -27.80
C ASP A 512 52.71 62.28 -26.64
N PHE A 513 51.48 61.88 -26.20
CA PHE A 513 50.74 62.56 -25.13
C PHE A 513 50.85 61.82 -23.81
N THR A 514 51.05 62.58 -22.77
CA THR A 514 50.97 62.08 -21.41
C THR A 514 49.87 62.82 -20.65
N ILE A 515 48.95 62.06 -20.07
CA ILE A 515 47.79 62.58 -19.31
C ILE A 515 48.04 62.24 -17.85
N PHE A 516 48.08 63.24 -17.02
CA PHE A 516 48.23 63.10 -15.54
C PHE A 516 46.91 63.43 -14.87
N TRP A 517 46.51 62.59 -13.93
CA TRP A 517 45.42 62.90 -13.04
C TRP A 517 45.95 63.22 -11.65
N GLY A 518 46.07 64.51 -11.33
CA GLY A 518 46.60 65.04 -10.09
C GLY A 518 45.54 65.47 -9.09
N GLU A 519 46.00 66.05 -7.96
CA GLU A 519 45.13 66.61 -6.94
C GLU A 519 44.42 67.89 -7.36
#